data_5a902070f7f4b9c6b7ec7629a7832873
#
_entry.id   5a902070f7f4b9c6b7ec7629a7832873
#
_cell.length_a   1.000
_cell.length_b   1.000
_cell.length_c   1.000
_cell.angle_alpha   90.00
_cell.angle_beta   90.00
_cell.angle_gamma   90.00
#
_symmetry.space_group_name_H-M   'P 1'
#
loop_
_entity.id
_entity.type
_entity.pdbx_description
1 polymer ?
#
loop_
_entity_poly.entity_id
_entity_poly.type
_entity_poly.pdbx_seq_one_letter_code
_entity_poly.pdbx_strand_id
1 'polypeptide(L)' 'AEALRQAWNEGKYPSKMALGQAFGISRQAVYRYLKTGE' A
#
# COMPACT_ATOMS: atom_id res chain seq x y z
N ALA A 1 5.18 0.40 -7.60
CA ALA A 1 4.75 -0.39 -6.45
C ALA A 1 5.74 -0.36 -5.31
N GLU A 2 6.98 -0.05 -5.60
CA GLU A 2 7.97 0.01 -4.53
C GLU A 2 7.73 1.19 -3.60
N ALA A 3 7.30 2.31 -4.14
CA ALA A 3 6.99 3.46 -3.32
C ALA A 3 5.84 3.14 -2.36
N LEU A 4 4.88 2.39 -2.83
CA LEU A 4 3.73 2.00 -2.01
C LEU A 4 4.18 1.10 -0.87
N ARG A 5 5.02 0.13 -1.16
CA ARG A 5 5.50 -0.80 -0.14
C ARG A 5 6.36 -0.07 0.89
N GLN A 6 7.16 0.85 0.42
CA GLN A 6 8.01 1.63 1.30
C GLN A 6 7.18 2.49 2.23
N ALA A 7 6.14 3.13 1.70
CA ALA A 7 5.26 3.94 2.51
C ALA A 7 4.58 3.10 3.60
N TRP A 8 4.20 1.88 3.25
CA TRP A 8 3.58 0.99 4.21
C TRP A 8 4.56 0.60 5.31
N ASN A 9 5.79 0.30 4.94
CA ASN A 9 6.80 -0.11 5.90
C ASN A 9 7.16 1.02 6.86
N GLU A 10 7.04 2.25 6.40
CA GLU A 10 7.35 3.40 7.25
C GLU A 10 6.29 3.65 8.30
N GLY A 11 5.13 3.00 8.16
CA GLY A 11 4.09 3.14 9.14
C GLY A 11 3.36 4.47 9.10
N LYS A 12 3.35 5.11 7.95
CA LYS A 12 2.68 6.40 7.80
C LYS A 12 1.18 6.27 7.74
N TYR A 13 0.65 5.09 7.48
CA TYR A 13 -0.76 4.89 7.26
C TYR A 13 -1.31 3.89 8.28
N PRO A 14 -2.50 4.16 8.82
CA PRO A 14 -3.07 3.30 9.87
C PRO A 14 -3.55 1.95 9.32
N SER A 15 -3.88 1.89 8.05
CA SER A 15 -4.35 0.65 7.47
C SER A 15 -4.06 0.63 5.99
N LYS A 16 -4.18 -0.56 5.41
CA LYS A 16 -3.94 -0.70 3.97
C LYS A 16 -4.99 0.05 3.16
N MET A 17 -6.19 0.18 3.70
CA MET A 17 -7.22 0.95 3.02
C MET A 17 -6.82 2.42 2.93
N ALA A 18 -6.29 2.97 4.02
CA ALA A 18 -5.84 4.36 4.00
C ALA A 18 -4.67 4.52 3.03
N LEU A 19 -3.79 3.54 2.99
CA LEU A 19 -2.68 3.57 2.05
C LEU A 19 -3.17 3.60 0.61
N GLY A 20 -4.16 2.77 0.29
CA GLY A 20 -4.70 2.74 -1.05
C GLY A 20 -5.35 4.05 -1.43
N GLN A 21 -6.06 4.67 -0.50
CA GLN A 21 -6.71 5.94 -0.77
C GLN A 21 -5.67 7.04 -1.03
N ALA A 22 -4.60 7.01 -0.29
CA ALA A 22 -3.55 8.01 -0.47
C ALA A 22 -2.89 7.88 -1.84
N PHE A 23 -2.78 6.68 -2.34
CA PHE A 23 -2.18 6.42 -3.63
C PHE A 23 -3.19 6.41 -4.77
N GLY A 24 -4.48 6.52 -4.46
CA GLY A 24 -5.50 6.54 -5.49
C GLY A 24 -5.77 5.18 -6.10
N ILE A 25 -5.59 4.12 -5.35
CA ILE A 25 -5.82 2.77 -5.81
C ILE A 25 -6.75 2.05 -4.84
N SER A 26 -7.33 0.94 -5.29
CA SER A 26 -8.26 0.18 -4.47
C SER A 26 -7.50 -0.64 -3.42
N ARG A 27 -8.26 -1.09 -2.40
CA ARG A 27 -7.67 -1.91 -1.37
C ARG A 27 -7.10 -3.21 -1.94
N GLN A 28 -7.80 -3.79 -2.90
CA GLN A 28 -7.31 -5.02 -3.52
C GLN A 28 -5.99 -4.79 -4.23
N ALA A 29 -5.86 -3.64 -4.88
CA ALA A 29 -4.61 -3.32 -5.55
C ALA A 29 -3.46 -3.20 -4.55
N VAL A 30 -3.74 -2.61 -3.39
CA VAL A 30 -2.72 -2.51 -2.35
C VAL A 30 -2.26 -3.90 -1.93
N TYR A 31 -3.21 -4.79 -1.69
CA TYR A 31 -2.86 -6.15 -1.27
C TYR A 31 -2.01 -6.84 -2.33
N ARG A 32 -2.37 -6.68 -3.60
CA ARG A 32 -1.63 -7.31 -4.67
C ARG A 32 -0.21 -6.77 -4.76
N TYR A 33 -0.06 -5.47 -4.66
CA TYR A 33 1.27 -4.87 -4.74
C TYR A 33 2.15 -5.30 -3.58
N LEU A 34 1.60 -5.31 -2.39
CA LEU A 34 2.38 -5.70 -1.23
C LEU A 34 2.74 -7.18 -1.28
N LYS A 35 1.87 -7.99 -1.83
CA LYS A 35 2.11 -9.42 -1.91
C LYS A 35 3.16 -9.76 -2.96
N THR A 36 3.05 -9.14 -4.13
CA THR A 36 4.00 -9.45 -5.20
C THR A 36 5.38 -8.89 -4.94
N GLY A 37 5.50 -7.93 -4.07
CA GLY A 37 6.78 -7.32 -3.79
C GLY A 37 7.74 -8.24 -3.08
N GLU A 38 7.27 -9.37 -2.71
CA GLU A 38 8.10 -10.31 -2.02
C GLU A 38 8.94 -11.10 -2.98
#